data_e52ca65a1da0e0f2b7b60cf49ba3690c
#
_entry.id   e52ca65a1da0e0f2b7b60cf49ba3690c
#
_cell.length_a   1.000
_cell.length_b   1.000
_cell.length_c   1.000
_cell.angle_alpha   90.00
_cell.angle_beta   90.00
_cell.angle_gamma   90.00
#
_symmetry.space_group_name_H-M   'P 1'
#
loop_
_entity.id
_entity.type
_entity.pdbx_description
1 polymer ?
#
loop_
_entity_poly.entity_id
_entity_poly.type
_entity_poly.pdbx_seq_one_letter_code
_entity_poly.pdbx_strand_id
1 'polypeptide(L)'
;MKNSSRGNFFSLPNEVFLLGLSAGELAVYSFLKRCENRKTHQCWPSIKTIGQAVRMSENTVRKYIRQLEERGLITTEPTEVITKTGEKRNGNLLFTLRPIQEVVNEYYARQLENVELAAERQRIAKLTQERETPA
;
A
#
# COMPACT_ATOMS: atom_id res chain seq x y z
N MET A 1 4.72 -1.11 37.89
CA MET A 1 4.55 0.03 37.02
C MET A 1 4.53 -0.38 35.56
N LYS A 2 3.55 0.09 34.82
CA LYS A 2 3.44 -0.26 33.40
C LYS A 2 4.58 0.37 32.63
N ASN A 3 5.13 -0.40 31.72
CA ASN A 3 6.19 0.10 30.85
C ASN A 3 5.60 1.09 29.84
N SER A 4 5.74 2.38 30.15
CA SER A 4 5.18 3.45 29.31
C SER A 4 5.78 3.50 27.91
N SER A 5 6.97 2.95 27.68
CA SER A 5 7.60 2.96 26.37
C SER A 5 6.80 2.16 25.32
N ARG A 6 6.03 1.13 25.74
CA ARG A 6 5.22 0.34 24.81
C ARG A 6 4.08 1.13 24.16
N GLY A 7 3.60 2.20 24.80
CA GLY A 7 2.55 3.05 24.26
C GLY A 7 3.05 4.20 23.41
N ASN A 8 4.35 4.43 23.38
CA ASN A 8 4.93 5.61 22.76
C ASN A 8 5.49 5.39 21.36
N PHE A 9 5.47 4.18 20.87
CA PHE A 9 5.95 3.89 19.52
C PHE A 9 5.20 2.70 18.93
N PHE A 10 5.30 2.58 17.62
CA PHE A 10 4.75 1.44 16.88
C PHE A 10 5.84 0.84 16.02
N SER A 11 5.62 -0.40 15.56
CA SER A 11 6.57 -1.11 14.72
C SER A 11 6.24 -0.94 13.25
N LEU A 12 7.25 -0.70 12.43
CA LEU A 12 7.13 -0.66 10.99
C LEU A 12 7.99 -1.79 10.42
N PRO A 13 7.46 -2.64 9.53
CA PRO A 13 8.27 -3.73 8.96
C PRO A 13 9.46 -3.18 8.18
N ASN A 14 10.62 -3.77 8.40
CA ASN A 14 11.84 -3.37 7.68
C ASN A 14 11.67 -3.53 6.17
N GLU A 15 10.92 -4.52 5.74
CA GLU A 15 10.71 -4.88 4.34
C GLU A 15 10.00 -3.79 3.54
N VAL A 16 9.34 -2.85 4.21
CA VAL A 16 8.65 -1.74 3.53
C VAL A 16 9.63 -0.94 2.65
N PHE A 17 10.89 -0.86 3.04
CA PHE A 17 11.91 -0.14 2.28
C PHE A 17 12.37 -0.88 1.02
N LEU A 18 11.99 -2.14 0.87
CA LEU A 18 12.31 -2.93 -0.32
C LEU A 18 11.29 -2.73 -1.44
N LEU A 19 10.15 -2.12 -1.16
CA LEU A 19 9.02 -2.04 -2.09
C LEU A 19 9.05 -0.81 -3.00
N GLY A 20 10.00 0.10 -2.81
CA GLY A 20 10.11 1.28 -3.63
C GLY A 20 9.03 2.31 -3.41
N LEU A 21 8.53 2.43 -2.18
CA LEU A 21 7.50 3.41 -1.85
C LEU A 21 8.04 4.83 -1.96
N SER A 22 7.20 5.74 -2.44
CA SER A 22 7.51 7.17 -2.36
C SER A 22 7.39 7.64 -0.92
N ALA A 23 7.93 8.83 -0.64
CA ALA A 23 7.83 9.42 0.70
C ALA A 23 6.38 9.57 1.16
N GLY A 24 5.49 10.00 0.26
CA GLY A 24 4.08 10.14 0.58
C GLY A 24 3.38 8.82 0.85
N GLU A 25 3.66 7.81 0.05
CA GLU A 25 3.15 6.46 0.28
C GLU A 25 3.62 5.92 1.62
N LEU A 26 4.90 6.09 1.92
CA LEU A 26 5.47 5.64 3.18
C LEU A 26 4.84 6.36 4.38
N ALA A 27 4.63 7.66 4.27
CA ALA A 27 4.01 8.44 5.34
C ALA A 27 2.58 7.96 5.64
N VAL A 28 1.76 7.78 4.61
CA VAL A 28 0.37 7.32 4.77
C VAL A 28 0.35 5.88 5.30
N TYR A 29 1.15 5.00 4.73
CA TYR A 29 1.24 3.62 5.20
C TYR A 29 1.67 3.56 6.67
N SER A 30 2.67 4.35 7.06
CA SER A 30 3.16 4.39 8.44
C SER A 30 2.06 4.81 9.40
N PHE A 31 1.26 5.81 9.04
CA PHE A 31 0.17 6.25 9.88
C PHE A 31 -0.91 5.17 10.02
N LEU A 32 -1.25 4.50 8.93
CA LEU A 32 -2.20 3.38 8.97
C LEU A 32 -1.65 2.24 9.85
N LYS A 33 -0.36 1.98 9.75
CA LYS A 33 0.32 0.97 10.57
C LYS A 33 0.24 1.32 12.06
N ARG A 34 0.39 2.60 12.38
CA ARG A 34 0.22 3.09 13.75
C ARG A 34 -1.20 2.87 14.28
N CYS A 35 -2.20 3.05 13.43
CA CYS A 35 -3.62 2.90 13.79
C CYS A 35 -4.10 1.45 13.78
N GLU A 36 -3.34 0.56 13.22
CA GLU A 36 -3.72 -0.83 13.02
C GLU A 36 -4.01 -1.57 14.33
N ASN A 37 -5.15 -2.26 14.36
CA ASN A 37 -5.41 -3.25 15.41
C ASN A 37 -4.55 -4.48 15.10
N ARG A 38 -3.65 -4.84 16.00
CA ARG A 38 -2.69 -5.94 15.78
C ARG A 38 -3.33 -7.31 15.62
N LYS A 39 -4.56 -7.49 16.09
CA LYS A 39 -5.26 -8.77 15.96
C LYS A 39 -5.99 -8.89 14.63
N THR A 40 -6.65 -7.82 14.20
CA THR A 40 -7.45 -7.82 12.98
C THR A 40 -6.73 -7.23 11.78
N HIS A 41 -5.63 -6.51 12.00
CA HIS A 41 -4.87 -5.78 10.98
C HIS A 41 -5.71 -4.71 10.29
N GLN A 42 -6.72 -4.20 10.99
CA GLN A 42 -7.68 -3.24 10.45
C GLN A 42 -7.65 -1.94 11.24
N CYS A 43 -7.99 -0.86 10.55
CA CYS A 43 -8.20 0.45 11.15
C CYS A 43 -9.12 1.27 10.25
N TRP A 44 -9.70 2.33 10.80
CA TRP A 44 -10.58 3.19 10.00
C TRP A 44 -10.47 4.67 10.40
N PRO A 45 -9.26 5.24 10.37
CA PRO A 45 -9.12 6.68 10.56
C PRO A 45 -9.76 7.43 9.40
N SER A 46 -10.28 8.63 9.67
CA SER A 46 -10.83 9.44 8.58
C SER A 46 -9.72 9.97 7.68
N ILE A 47 -10.07 10.27 6.44
CA ILE A 47 -9.13 10.91 5.49
C ILE A 47 -8.58 12.21 6.07
N LYS A 48 -9.45 12.99 6.72
CA LYS A 48 -9.05 14.23 7.39
C LYS A 48 -8.01 13.98 8.48
N THR A 49 -8.22 12.96 9.32
CA THR A 49 -7.28 12.60 10.39
C THR A 49 -5.93 12.17 9.82
N ILE A 50 -5.94 11.36 8.76
CA ILE A 50 -4.71 10.96 8.08
C ILE A 50 -3.99 12.20 7.56
N GLY A 51 -4.71 13.07 6.85
CA GLY A 51 -4.12 14.28 6.28
C GLY A 51 -3.51 15.21 7.32
N GLN A 52 -4.17 15.36 8.46
CA GLN A 52 -3.62 16.14 9.56
C GLN A 52 -2.34 15.53 10.13
N ALA A 53 -2.30 14.21 10.25
CA ALA A 53 -1.14 13.52 10.82
C ALA A 53 0.09 13.60 9.90
N VAL A 54 -0.11 13.47 8.59
CA VAL A 54 0.99 13.43 7.62
C VAL A 54 1.19 14.76 6.89
N ARG A 55 0.43 15.79 7.27
CA ARG A 55 0.52 17.14 6.69
C ARG A 55 0.26 17.17 5.19
N MET A 56 -0.79 16.52 4.77
CA MET A 56 -1.22 16.46 3.37
C MET A 56 -2.69 16.82 3.24
N SER A 57 -3.08 17.35 2.08
CA SER A 57 -4.48 17.58 1.76
C SER A 57 -5.22 16.25 1.65
N GLU A 58 -6.54 16.28 1.81
CA GLU A 58 -7.36 15.08 1.69
C GLU A 58 -7.25 14.44 0.29
N ASN A 59 -7.19 15.25 -0.75
CA ASN A 59 -7.01 14.74 -2.11
C ASN A 59 -5.68 14.01 -2.29
N THR A 60 -4.61 14.55 -1.71
CA THR A 60 -3.30 13.93 -1.74
C THR A 60 -3.30 12.61 -0.96
N VAL A 61 -3.96 12.59 0.19
CA VAL A 61 -4.12 11.34 0.98
C VAL A 61 -4.85 10.28 0.15
N ARG A 62 -5.95 10.65 -0.52
CA ARG A 62 -6.69 9.70 -1.36
C ARG A 62 -5.83 9.14 -2.49
N LYS A 63 -5.00 9.98 -3.08
CA LYS A 63 -4.05 9.55 -4.12
C LYS A 63 -3.11 8.47 -3.59
N TYR A 64 -2.51 8.68 -2.42
CA TYR A 64 -1.58 7.71 -1.84
C TYR A 64 -2.28 6.45 -1.36
N ILE A 65 -3.51 6.56 -0.86
CA ILE A 65 -4.30 5.38 -0.52
C ILE A 65 -4.51 4.49 -1.75
N ARG A 66 -4.87 5.08 -2.89
CA ARG A 66 -5.03 4.33 -4.14
C ARG A 66 -3.72 3.67 -4.56
N GLN A 67 -2.61 4.37 -4.44
CA GLN A 67 -1.30 3.81 -4.77
C GLN A 67 -0.94 2.64 -3.87
N LEU A 68 -1.22 2.75 -2.57
CA LEU A 68 -0.98 1.65 -1.63
C LEU A 68 -1.87 0.44 -1.93
N GLU A 69 -3.11 0.67 -2.35
CA GLU A 69 -3.99 -0.42 -2.80
C GLU A 69 -3.44 -1.09 -4.06
N GLU A 70 -3.00 -0.31 -5.03
CA GLU A 70 -2.42 -0.82 -6.27
C GLU A 70 -1.18 -1.68 -6.01
N ARG A 71 -0.38 -1.30 -5.01
CA ARG A 71 0.77 -2.09 -4.59
C ARG A 71 0.39 -3.34 -3.80
N GLY A 72 -0.86 -3.46 -3.40
CA GLY A 72 -1.32 -4.60 -2.62
C GLY A 72 -0.99 -4.54 -1.13
N LEU A 73 -0.55 -3.37 -0.63
CA LEU A 73 -0.21 -3.21 0.78
C LEU A 73 -1.44 -3.11 1.67
N ILE A 74 -2.51 -2.55 1.15
CA ILE A 74 -3.76 -2.37 1.87
C ILE A 74 -4.94 -2.73 0.98
N THR A 75 -6.06 -3.03 1.62
CA THR A 75 -7.36 -3.06 0.96
C THR A 75 -8.26 -2.07 1.68
N THR A 76 -9.23 -1.51 0.98
CA THR A 76 -10.20 -0.59 1.57
C THR A 76 -11.61 -1.07 1.31
N GLU A 77 -12.48 -0.84 2.26
CA GLU A 77 -13.90 -1.14 2.15
C GLU A 77 -14.70 0.06 2.66
N PRO A 78 -15.78 0.44 1.95
CA PRO A 78 -16.66 1.49 2.44
C PRO A 78 -17.40 1.00 3.69
N THR A 79 -17.68 1.91 4.61
CA THR A 79 -18.50 1.62 5.77
C THR A 79 -19.71 2.53 5.76
N GLU A 80 -20.78 2.10 6.44
CA GLU A 80 -22.00 2.87 6.59
C GLU A 80 -22.25 3.14 8.07
N VAL A 81 -22.77 4.34 8.37
CA VAL A 81 -23.15 4.74 9.71
C VAL A 81 -24.64 5.06 9.68
N ILE A 82 -25.38 4.56 10.68
CA ILE A 82 -26.78 4.91 10.85
C ILE A 82 -26.85 6.06 11.87
N THR A 83 -27.40 7.20 11.42
CA THR A 83 -27.56 8.37 12.28
C THR A 83 -28.70 8.14 13.30
N LYS A 84 -28.79 9.02 14.29
CA LYS A 84 -29.87 8.99 15.29
C LYS A 84 -31.27 9.08 14.68
N THR A 85 -31.36 9.66 13.49
CA THR A 85 -32.64 9.81 12.75
C THR A 85 -32.92 8.63 11.83
N GLY A 86 -32.05 7.61 11.83
CA GLY A 86 -32.21 6.41 11.01
C GLY A 86 -31.69 6.53 9.59
N GLU A 87 -31.07 7.66 9.22
CA GLU A 87 -30.47 7.84 7.91
C GLU A 87 -29.15 7.09 7.79
N LYS A 88 -28.92 6.48 6.63
CA LYS A 88 -27.64 5.86 6.31
C LYS A 88 -26.71 6.89 5.74
N ARG A 89 -25.50 6.97 6.26
CA ARG A 89 -24.43 7.83 5.74
C ARG A 89 -23.16 7.03 5.55
N ASN A 90 -22.31 7.47 4.64
CA ASN A 90 -21.00 6.89 4.47
C ASN A 90 -20.15 7.16 5.71
N GLY A 91 -19.57 6.10 6.27
CA GLY A 91 -18.59 6.21 7.34
C GLY A 91 -17.18 6.31 6.77
N ASN A 92 -16.20 6.21 7.64
CA ASN A 92 -14.80 6.16 7.24
C ASN A 92 -14.51 4.87 6.48
N LEU A 93 -13.49 4.89 5.62
CA LEU A 93 -13.03 3.67 4.98
C LEU A 93 -12.45 2.71 6.01
N LEU A 94 -12.74 1.43 5.85
CA LEU A 94 -12.09 0.38 6.61
C LEU A 94 -10.83 -0.04 5.85
N PHE A 95 -9.68 0.17 6.47
CA PHE A 95 -8.39 -0.23 5.91
C PHE A 95 -7.99 -1.57 6.50
N THR A 96 -7.61 -2.51 5.64
CA THR A 96 -7.00 -3.75 6.08
C THR A 96 -5.57 -3.77 5.55
N LEU A 97 -4.60 -3.91 6.45
CA LEU A 97 -3.20 -3.97 6.06
C LEU A 97 -2.84 -5.44 5.83
N ARG A 98 -2.33 -5.71 4.63
CA ARG A 98 -1.98 -7.08 4.24
C ARG A 98 -0.66 -7.50 4.87
N PRO A 99 -0.45 -8.81 5.12
CA PRO A 99 0.83 -9.29 5.63
C PRO A 99 1.97 -8.86 4.73
N ILE A 100 2.98 -8.21 5.29
CA ILE A 100 4.07 -7.62 4.51
C ILE A 100 4.84 -8.66 3.69
N GLN A 101 4.98 -9.86 4.23
CA GLN A 101 5.73 -10.91 3.53
C GLN A 101 5.04 -11.33 2.22
N GLU A 102 3.72 -11.39 2.23
CA GLU A 102 2.95 -11.66 1.00
C GLU A 102 3.18 -10.58 -0.04
N VAL A 103 3.15 -9.32 0.38
CA VAL A 103 3.35 -8.19 -0.50
C VAL A 103 4.76 -8.18 -1.09
N VAL A 104 5.76 -8.45 -0.28
CA VAL A 104 7.16 -8.56 -0.72
C VAL A 104 7.31 -9.69 -1.74
N ASN A 105 6.72 -10.85 -1.46
CA ASN A 105 6.78 -11.99 -2.37
C ASN A 105 6.13 -11.66 -3.72
N GLU A 106 4.97 -11.01 -3.71
CA GLU A 106 4.28 -10.58 -4.93
C GLU A 106 5.12 -9.56 -5.71
N TYR A 107 5.74 -8.63 -5.01
CA TYR A 107 6.60 -7.62 -5.62
C TYR A 107 7.79 -8.26 -6.34
N TYR A 108 8.49 -9.17 -5.68
CA TYR A 108 9.63 -9.86 -6.29
C TYR A 108 9.21 -10.76 -7.43
N ALA A 109 8.06 -11.43 -7.33
CA ALA A 109 7.54 -12.25 -8.42
C ALA A 109 7.26 -11.40 -9.67
N ARG A 110 6.70 -10.21 -9.50
CA ARG A 110 6.47 -9.28 -10.61
C ARG A 110 7.78 -8.77 -11.21
N GLN A 111 8.78 -8.48 -10.37
CA GLN A 111 10.09 -8.05 -10.85
C GLN A 111 10.75 -9.14 -11.67
N LEU A 112 10.71 -10.38 -11.21
CA LEU A 112 11.27 -11.52 -11.93
C LEU A 112 10.57 -11.73 -13.28
N GLU A 113 9.23 -11.66 -13.28
CA GLU A 113 8.44 -11.77 -14.50
C GLU A 113 8.83 -10.68 -15.50
N ASN A 114 9.00 -9.44 -15.06
CA ASN A 114 9.43 -8.34 -15.92
C ASN A 114 10.81 -8.58 -16.52
N VAL A 115 11.73 -9.11 -15.74
CA VAL A 115 13.07 -9.46 -16.23
C VAL A 115 12.99 -10.55 -17.28
N GLU A 116 12.20 -11.58 -17.05
CA GLU A 116 12.01 -12.67 -18.01
C GLU A 116 11.38 -12.19 -19.31
N LEU A 117 10.37 -11.32 -19.23
CA LEU A 117 9.73 -10.73 -20.40
C LEU A 117 10.72 -9.85 -21.19
N ALA A 118 11.53 -9.06 -20.51
CA ALA A 118 12.53 -8.23 -21.16
C ALA A 118 13.56 -9.09 -21.90
N ALA A 119 14.02 -10.17 -21.28
CA ALA A 119 14.96 -11.12 -21.90
C ALA A 119 14.35 -11.79 -23.12
N GLU A 120 13.07 -12.16 -23.05
CA GLU A 120 12.34 -12.76 -24.18
C GLU A 120 12.24 -11.78 -25.35
N ARG A 121 11.87 -10.54 -25.06
CA ARG A 121 11.80 -9.48 -26.09
C ARG A 121 13.14 -9.24 -26.76
N GLN A 122 14.22 -9.25 -26.00
CA GLN A 122 15.56 -9.10 -26.56
C GLN A 122 15.93 -10.27 -27.48
N ARG A 123 15.58 -11.49 -27.09
CA ARG A 123 15.81 -12.68 -27.91
C ARG A 123 15.05 -12.60 -29.24
N ILE A 124 13.76 -12.23 -29.17
CA ILE A 124 12.91 -12.10 -30.37
C ILE A 124 13.47 -11.00 -31.28
N ALA A 125 13.82 -9.85 -30.71
CA ALA A 125 14.39 -8.74 -31.49
C ALA A 125 15.68 -9.14 -32.18
N LYS A 126 16.54 -9.87 -31.49
CA LYS A 126 17.79 -10.37 -32.08
C LYS A 126 17.55 -11.35 -33.21
N LEU A 127 16.64 -12.28 -33.07
CA LEU A 127 16.27 -13.24 -34.11
C LEU A 127 15.70 -12.52 -35.34
N THR A 128 14.83 -11.54 -35.13
CA THR A 128 14.23 -10.74 -36.18
C THR A 128 15.34 -9.98 -36.96
N GLN A 129 16.28 -9.38 -36.24
CA GLN A 129 17.40 -8.67 -36.85
C GLN A 129 18.28 -9.59 -37.69
N GLU A 130 18.58 -10.79 -37.20
CA GLU A 130 19.34 -11.79 -37.92
C GLU A 130 18.66 -12.21 -39.23
N ARG A 131 17.31 -12.33 -39.22
CA ARG A 131 16.52 -12.63 -40.41
C ARG A 131 16.52 -11.51 -41.44
N GLU A 132 16.59 -10.27 -41.00
CA GLU A 132 16.60 -9.08 -41.87
C GLU A 132 17.97 -8.77 -42.44
N THR A 133 19.03 -9.32 -41.86
CA THR A 133 20.39 -9.10 -42.33
C THR A 133 20.62 -9.92 -43.61
N PRO A 134 20.92 -9.30 -44.76
CA PRO A 134 21.22 -10.04 -45.96
C PRO A 134 22.48 -10.87 -45.79
N ALA A 135 22.46 -12.05 -46.34
CA ALA A 135 23.59 -12.97 -46.27
C ALA A 135 24.78 -12.44 -47.06
#